data_718425c803a2886001e8766ccd6289d5
#
_entry.id   718425c803a2886001e8766ccd6289d5
#
_cell.length_a   1.000
_cell.length_b   1.000
_cell.length_c   1.000
_cell.angle_alpha   90.00
_cell.angle_beta   90.00
_cell.angle_gamma   90.00
#
_symmetry.space_group_name_H-M   'P 1'
#
loop_
_entity.id
_entity.type
_entity.pdbx_description
1 polymer ?
#
loop_
_entity_poly.entity_id
_entity_poly.type
_entity_poly.pdbx_seq_one_letter_code
_entity_poly.pdbx_strand_id
1 'polypeptide(L)'
;MFLIEKFISLSLLSPLPIIIILLFVGVGNLFKKRKKSGLVLILISIFLYLASSEVFIDKKLYDLENSYSIISEKNLEKGEVYVLLGGGIITTTGEGNIPGIMPAVRIMKTAEYYKKYPKKIYISGGSPLQNQESESSVYARELISLGVNSEDIIVEE
;
A
#
# COMPACT_ATOMS: atom_id res chain seq x y z
N MET A 1 10.60 -26.06 -6.56
CA MET A 1 11.34 -24.91 -6.05
C MET A 1 10.41 -23.75 -5.72
N PHE A 2 9.62 -23.24 -6.65
CA PHE A 2 8.68 -22.11 -6.45
C PHE A 2 7.75 -22.22 -5.22
N LEU A 3 7.15 -23.37 -4.94
CA LEU A 3 6.27 -23.55 -3.78
C LEU A 3 7.01 -23.48 -2.46
N ILE A 4 8.23 -23.99 -2.41
CA ILE A 4 9.07 -23.99 -1.21
C ILE A 4 9.54 -22.55 -0.91
N GLU A 5 10.00 -21.82 -1.92
CA GLU A 5 10.41 -20.42 -1.80
C GLU A 5 9.24 -19.53 -1.36
N LYS A 6 8.06 -19.75 -1.94
CA LYS A 6 6.85 -19.01 -1.56
C LYS A 6 6.40 -19.33 -0.14
N PHE A 7 6.50 -20.60 0.28
CA PHE A 7 6.16 -21.01 1.64
C PHE A 7 7.14 -20.42 2.66
N ILE A 8 8.45 -20.45 2.37
CA ILE A 8 9.47 -19.86 3.24
C ILE A 8 9.30 -18.35 3.33
N SER A 9 9.09 -17.68 2.21
CA SER A 9 8.89 -16.23 2.17
C SER A 9 7.65 -15.80 2.95
N LEU A 10 6.51 -16.46 2.75
CA LEU A 10 5.28 -16.19 3.48
C LEU A 10 5.41 -16.50 4.98
N SER A 11 6.12 -17.57 5.34
CA SER A 11 6.30 -17.96 6.74
C SER A 11 7.27 -17.04 7.48
N LEU A 12 8.35 -16.57 6.83
CA LEU A 12 9.33 -15.68 7.45
C LEU A 12 8.86 -14.22 7.55
N LEU A 13 8.10 -13.74 6.56
CA LEU A 13 7.52 -12.40 6.58
C LEU A 13 6.26 -12.27 7.43
N SER A 14 5.61 -13.38 7.72
CA SER A 14 4.44 -13.43 8.59
C SER A 14 4.84 -13.32 10.08
N PRO A 15 4.09 -12.64 10.94
CA PRO A 15 4.32 -12.63 12.38
C PRO A 15 4.07 -14.00 13.05
N LEU A 16 3.50 -14.96 12.34
CA LEU A 16 3.08 -16.27 12.84
C LEU A 16 4.23 -17.07 13.49
N PRO A 17 5.44 -17.20 12.91
CA PRO A 17 6.53 -17.94 13.56
C PRO A 17 6.93 -17.34 14.89
N ILE A 18 6.97 -16.02 15.00
CA ILE A 18 7.30 -15.31 16.24
C ILE A 18 6.24 -15.60 17.30
N ILE A 19 4.97 -15.55 16.94
CA ILE A 19 3.83 -15.85 17.82
C ILE A 19 3.93 -17.28 18.35
N ILE A 20 4.22 -18.24 17.47
CA ILE A 20 4.37 -19.65 17.84
C ILE A 20 5.55 -19.84 18.81
N ILE A 21 6.71 -19.26 18.52
CA ILE A 21 7.89 -19.35 19.39
C ILE A 21 7.59 -18.76 20.78
N LEU A 22 6.99 -17.58 20.83
CA LEU A 22 6.61 -16.93 22.10
C LEU A 22 5.64 -17.79 22.91
N LEU A 23 4.66 -18.41 22.23
CA LEU A 23 3.70 -19.31 22.87
C LEU A 23 4.40 -20.52 23.46
N PHE A 24 5.26 -21.22 22.70
CA PHE A 24 5.99 -22.39 23.17
C PHE A 24 6.93 -22.08 24.34
N VAL A 25 7.68 -20.97 24.26
CA VAL A 25 8.55 -20.52 25.35
C VAL A 25 7.73 -20.14 26.59
N GLY A 26 6.58 -19.49 26.39
CA GLY A 26 5.65 -19.12 27.45
C GLY A 26 5.14 -20.38 28.21
N VAL A 27 4.66 -21.36 27.46
CA VAL A 27 4.19 -22.65 28.03
C VAL A 27 5.33 -23.39 28.72
N GLY A 28 6.53 -23.44 28.09
CA GLY A 28 7.71 -24.07 28.70
C GLY A 28 8.12 -23.43 30.04
N ASN A 29 7.98 -22.11 30.18
CA ASN A 29 8.23 -21.40 31.42
C ASN A 29 7.23 -21.74 32.54
N LEU A 30 5.99 -22.04 32.19
CA LEU A 30 4.99 -22.50 33.17
C LEU A 30 5.42 -23.83 33.81
N PHE A 31 5.93 -24.78 33.01
CA PHE A 31 6.44 -26.05 33.51
C PHE A 31 7.71 -25.89 34.35
N LYS A 32 8.53 -24.88 34.04
CA LYS A 32 9.76 -24.56 34.84
C LYS A 32 9.50 -23.74 36.09
N LYS A 33 8.25 -23.67 36.59
CA LYS A 33 7.81 -22.90 37.77
C LYS A 33 8.04 -21.36 37.66
N ARG A 34 8.35 -20.84 36.46
CA ARG A 34 8.46 -19.40 36.18
C ARG A 34 7.12 -18.82 35.71
N LYS A 35 6.08 -19.01 36.55
CA LYS A 35 4.68 -18.73 36.18
C LYS A 35 4.44 -17.31 35.68
N LYS A 36 5.04 -16.29 36.32
CA LYS A 36 4.86 -14.87 35.91
C LYS A 36 5.39 -14.61 34.47
N SER A 37 6.61 -15.08 34.19
CA SER A 37 7.22 -14.90 32.86
C SER A 37 6.48 -15.72 31.80
N GLY A 38 6.05 -16.93 32.11
CA GLY A 38 5.26 -17.75 31.19
C GLY A 38 3.93 -17.09 30.82
N LEU A 39 3.20 -16.56 31.81
CA LEU A 39 1.93 -15.89 31.60
C LEU A 39 2.09 -14.63 30.71
N VAL A 40 3.12 -13.81 30.98
CA VAL A 40 3.38 -12.60 30.19
C VAL A 40 3.66 -12.94 28.73
N LEU A 41 4.48 -13.96 28.44
CA LEU A 41 4.79 -14.38 27.07
C LEU A 41 3.56 -14.92 26.34
N ILE A 42 2.69 -15.65 27.01
CA ILE A 42 1.43 -16.13 26.43
C ILE A 42 0.50 -14.96 26.13
N LEU A 43 0.37 -13.99 27.02
CA LEU A 43 -0.45 -12.79 26.78
C LEU A 43 0.06 -11.96 25.62
N ILE A 44 1.39 -11.78 25.50
CA ILE A 44 2.01 -11.09 24.35
C ILE A 44 1.71 -11.86 23.05
N SER A 45 1.82 -13.18 23.07
CA SER A 45 1.54 -14.04 21.91
C SER A 45 0.09 -13.91 21.44
N ILE A 46 -0.86 -13.94 22.38
CA ILE A 46 -2.29 -13.73 22.08
C ILE A 46 -2.54 -12.34 21.55
N PHE A 47 -1.95 -11.31 22.15
CA PHE A 47 -2.09 -9.93 21.70
C PHE A 47 -1.57 -9.75 20.26
N LEU A 48 -0.38 -10.28 19.94
CA LEU A 48 0.19 -10.23 18.61
C LEU A 48 -0.69 -10.99 17.60
N TYR A 49 -1.25 -12.13 17.96
CA TYR A 49 -2.18 -12.86 17.11
C TYR A 49 -3.44 -12.06 16.78
N LEU A 50 -4.07 -11.47 17.79
CA LEU A 50 -5.26 -10.64 17.61
C LEU A 50 -4.95 -9.39 16.78
N ALA A 51 -3.82 -8.71 17.06
CA ALA A 51 -3.40 -7.52 16.32
C ALA A 51 -3.05 -7.81 14.85
N SER A 52 -2.67 -9.05 14.53
CA SER A 52 -2.34 -9.50 13.16
C SER A 52 -3.51 -10.18 12.45
N SER A 53 -4.68 -10.30 13.10
CA SER A 53 -5.85 -10.93 12.48
C SER A 53 -6.56 -9.98 11.52
N GLU A 54 -6.93 -10.48 10.35
CA GLU A 54 -7.70 -9.73 9.34
C GLU A 54 -8.95 -9.09 9.94
N VAL A 55 -9.69 -9.82 10.78
CA VAL A 55 -10.93 -9.34 11.40
C VAL A 55 -10.74 -8.04 12.19
N PHE A 56 -9.60 -7.90 12.88
CA PHE A 56 -9.30 -6.68 13.63
C PHE A 56 -8.83 -5.54 12.71
N ILE A 57 -8.03 -5.87 11.71
CA ILE A 57 -7.51 -4.93 10.73
C ILE A 57 -8.65 -4.43 9.84
N ASP A 58 -9.46 -5.32 9.29
CA ASP A 58 -10.58 -4.98 8.40
C ASP A 58 -11.59 -4.06 9.06
N LYS A 59 -11.92 -4.31 10.34
CA LYS A 59 -12.81 -3.41 11.08
C LYS A 59 -12.24 -2.00 11.22
N LYS A 60 -10.95 -1.89 11.55
CA LYS A 60 -10.27 -0.60 11.68
C LYS A 60 -10.13 0.11 10.33
N LEU A 61 -9.79 -0.65 9.29
CA LEU A 61 -9.68 -0.14 7.93
C LEU A 61 -11.04 0.33 7.41
N TYR A 62 -12.09 -0.45 7.62
CA TYR A 62 -13.46 -0.10 7.27
C TYR A 62 -13.92 1.20 7.93
N ASP A 63 -13.64 1.38 9.22
CA ASP A 63 -13.98 2.61 9.94
C ASP A 63 -13.22 3.83 9.38
N LEU A 64 -11.96 3.64 8.98
CA LEU A 64 -11.12 4.68 8.37
C LEU A 64 -11.60 5.04 6.96
N GLU A 65 -11.84 4.05 6.13
CA GLU A 65 -12.28 4.22 4.73
C GLU A 65 -13.68 4.85 4.65
N ASN A 66 -14.58 4.49 5.57
CA ASN A 66 -15.91 5.05 5.61
C ASN A 66 -16.01 6.39 6.36
N SER A 67 -14.90 6.87 6.96
CA SER A 67 -14.86 8.21 7.56
C SER A 67 -15.02 9.32 6.53
N TYR A 68 -14.69 9.03 5.26
CA TYR A 68 -14.81 9.96 4.15
C TYR A 68 -15.76 9.38 3.10
N SER A 69 -16.80 10.12 2.75
CA SER A 69 -17.68 9.73 1.67
C SER A 69 -16.97 9.78 0.31
N ILE A 70 -17.25 8.81 -0.54
CA ILE A 70 -16.80 8.85 -1.94
C ILE A 70 -17.32 10.14 -2.58
N ILE A 71 -16.44 10.86 -3.25
CA ILE A 71 -16.76 12.12 -3.91
C ILE A 71 -17.84 11.86 -4.97
N SER A 72 -18.98 12.51 -4.84
CA SER A 72 -20.04 12.45 -5.85
C SER A 72 -19.60 13.18 -7.14
N GLU A 73 -20.16 12.82 -8.29
CA GLU A 73 -19.84 13.49 -9.58
C GLU A 73 -20.02 15.01 -9.52
N LYS A 74 -21.04 15.51 -8.81
CA LYS A 74 -21.25 16.95 -8.60
C LYS A 74 -20.11 17.64 -7.84
N ASN A 75 -19.42 16.91 -6.97
CA ASN A 75 -18.29 17.45 -6.22
C ASN A 75 -16.98 17.37 -7.02
N LEU A 76 -16.87 16.41 -7.95
CA LEU A 76 -15.75 16.36 -8.91
C LEU A 76 -15.76 17.59 -9.82
N GLU A 77 -16.92 18.07 -10.24
CA GLU A 77 -17.04 19.28 -11.06
C GLU A 77 -16.55 20.54 -10.31
N LYS A 78 -16.80 20.64 -9.02
CA LYS A 78 -16.42 21.77 -8.16
C LYS A 78 -14.93 21.84 -7.82
N GLY A 79 -14.23 20.71 -7.87
CA GLY A 79 -12.78 20.67 -7.62
C GLY A 79 -12.03 21.52 -8.64
N GLU A 80 -10.97 22.19 -8.27
CA GLU A 80 -10.19 23.05 -9.15
C GLU A 80 -9.07 22.29 -9.87
N VAL A 81 -8.49 21.29 -9.21
CA VAL A 81 -7.36 20.50 -9.69
C VAL A 81 -7.50 19.04 -9.27
N TYR A 82 -6.79 18.17 -9.96
CA TYR A 82 -6.54 16.80 -9.51
C TYR A 82 -5.16 16.71 -8.88
N VAL A 83 -5.04 15.96 -7.79
CA VAL A 83 -3.75 15.65 -7.17
C VAL A 83 -3.56 14.14 -7.22
N LEU A 84 -2.52 13.70 -7.93
CA LEU A 84 -2.15 12.30 -8.06
C LEU A 84 -0.92 12.02 -7.22
N LEU A 85 -1.09 11.21 -6.18
CA LEU A 85 -0.02 10.87 -5.25
C LEU A 85 0.74 9.62 -5.73
N GLY A 86 2.06 9.62 -5.54
CA GLY A 86 2.95 8.51 -5.76
C GLY A 86 2.55 7.24 -5.00
N GLY A 87 3.11 6.12 -5.37
CA GLY A 87 2.83 4.82 -4.75
C GLY A 87 3.69 3.70 -5.31
N GLY A 88 4.77 4.04 -5.95
CA GLY A 88 5.79 3.11 -6.46
C GLY A 88 5.76 2.87 -7.96
N ILE A 89 6.92 2.54 -8.47
CA ILE A 89 7.18 2.11 -9.85
C ILE A 89 7.77 0.71 -9.85
N ILE A 90 7.61 -0.02 -10.95
CA ILE A 90 8.18 -1.34 -11.19
C ILE A 90 9.08 -1.24 -12.40
N THR A 91 10.33 -1.66 -12.27
CA THR A 91 11.25 -1.76 -13.39
C THR A 91 11.05 -3.09 -14.11
N THR A 92 10.72 -3.04 -15.39
CA THR A 92 10.52 -4.22 -16.24
C THR A 92 11.63 -4.38 -17.26
N THR A 93 11.92 -5.62 -17.60
CA THR A 93 12.94 -5.94 -18.64
C THR A 93 12.32 -5.69 -20.01
N GLY A 94 12.59 -4.53 -20.61
CA GLY A 94 12.17 -4.20 -22.00
C GLY A 94 11.27 -2.96 -22.11
N GLU A 95 10.43 -2.67 -21.14
CA GLU A 95 9.54 -1.49 -21.17
C GLU A 95 10.04 -0.34 -20.27
N GLY A 96 11.09 -0.58 -19.47
CA GLY A 96 11.59 0.39 -18.50
C GLY A 96 10.74 0.47 -17.24
N ASN A 97 10.58 1.67 -16.70
CA ASN A 97 9.80 1.89 -15.49
C ASN A 97 8.31 2.06 -15.83
N ILE A 98 7.48 1.30 -15.16
CA ILE A 98 6.02 1.37 -15.26
C ILE A 98 5.40 1.64 -13.86
N PRO A 99 4.19 2.20 -13.78
CA PRO A 99 3.51 2.36 -12.51
C PRO A 99 3.28 1.03 -11.80
N GLY A 100 3.40 1.01 -10.48
CA GLY A 100 2.95 -0.12 -9.67
C GLY A 100 1.44 -0.35 -9.81
N ILE A 101 0.93 -1.48 -9.32
CA ILE A 101 -0.49 -1.86 -9.49
C ILE A 101 -1.43 -0.80 -8.92
N MET A 102 -1.18 -0.33 -7.70
CA MET A 102 -2.05 0.66 -7.05
C MET A 102 -2.01 2.03 -7.72
N PRO A 103 -0.83 2.59 -8.07
CA PRO A 103 -0.75 3.80 -8.87
C PRO A 103 -1.41 3.67 -10.25
N ALA A 104 -1.28 2.55 -10.94
CA ALA A 104 -1.93 2.34 -12.24
C ALA A 104 -3.45 2.53 -12.18
N VAL A 105 -4.11 1.99 -11.13
CA VAL A 105 -5.54 2.20 -10.91
C VAL A 105 -5.88 3.67 -10.69
N ARG A 106 -5.05 4.41 -9.92
CA ARG A 106 -5.24 5.86 -9.69
C ARG A 106 -5.06 6.66 -10.97
N ILE A 107 -4.05 6.34 -11.77
CA ILE A 107 -3.78 6.97 -13.07
C ILE A 107 -4.98 6.78 -14.02
N MET A 108 -5.49 5.55 -14.13
CA MET A 108 -6.67 5.24 -14.95
C MET A 108 -7.90 6.05 -14.50
N LYS A 109 -8.16 6.13 -13.20
CA LYS A 109 -9.27 6.91 -12.65
C LYS A 109 -9.09 8.40 -12.87
N THR A 110 -7.88 8.92 -12.71
CA THR A 110 -7.58 10.33 -12.98
C THR A 110 -7.81 10.66 -14.46
N ALA A 111 -7.36 9.82 -15.39
CA ALA A 111 -7.62 10.01 -16.81
C ALA A 111 -9.11 9.91 -17.17
N GLU A 112 -9.87 9.01 -16.52
CA GLU A 112 -11.33 8.92 -16.68
C GLU A 112 -12.03 10.22 -16.24
N TYR A 113 -11.66 10.76 -15.08
CA TYR A 113 -12.21 12.01 -14.57
C TYR A 113 -11.79 13.22 -15.42
N TYR A 114 -10.54 13.26 -15.86
CA TYR A 114 -10.04 14.31 -16.74
C TYR A 114 -10.84 14.38 -18.06
N LYS A 115 -11.19 13.25 -18.66
CA LYS A 115 -12.01 13.20 -19.88
C LYS A 115 -13.41 13.81 -19.71
N LYS A 116 -13.97 13.68 -18.49
CA LYS A 116 -15.29 14.29 -18.17
C LYS A 116 -15.16 15.76 -17.78
N TYR A 117 -14.14 16.08 -17.00
CA TYR A 117 -13.91 17.41 -16.43
C TYR A 117 -12.42 17.76 -16.55
N PRO A 118 -11.98 18.31 -17.70
CA PRO A 118 -10.58 18.69 -17.92
C PRO A 118 -10.12 19.73 -16.90
N LYS A 119 -9.03 19.44 -16.17
CA LYS A 119 -8.42 20.28 -15.14
C LYS A 119 -6.94 19.98 -15.02
N LYS A 120 -6.17 20.89 -14.41
CA LYS A 120 -4.77 20.62 -14.10
C LYS A 120 -4.61 19.41 -13.19
N ILE A 121 -3.61 18.59 -13.47
CA ILE A 121 -3.24 17.40 -12.71
C ILE A 121 -1.87 17.64 -12.10
N TYR A 122 -1.80 17.72 -10.78
CA TYR A 122 -0.55 17.80 -10.03
C TYR A 122 -0.13 16.38 -9.66
N ILE A 123 1.06 15.98 -10.06
CA ILE A 123 1.61 14.66 -9.73
C ILE A 123 2.73 14.85 -8.72
N SER A 124 2.54 14.32 -7.52
CA SER A 124 3.55 14.32 -6.46
C SER A 124 4.11 12.91 -6.30
N GLY A 125 5.40 12.73 -6.61
CA GLY A 125 6.09 11.46 -6.51
C GLY A 125 7.56 11.64 -6.86
N GLY A 126 8.43 11.34 -5.91
CA GLY A 126 9.88 11.51 -6.07
C GLY A 126 10.58 10.25 -6.61
N SER A 127 11.90 10.31 -6.63
CA SER A 127 12.77 9.16 -6.87
C SER A 127 13.36 8.69 -5.53
N PRO A 128 13.05 7.47 -5.07
CA PRO A 128 13.59 6.95 -3.81
C PRO A 128 15.10 6.69 -3.86
N LEU A 129 15.66 6.57 -5.06
CA LEU A 129 17.09 6.35 -5.29
C LEU A 129 17.63 7.42 -6.25
N GLN A 130 18.76 8.02 -5.88
CA GLN A 130 19.46 8.95 -6.78
C GLN A 130 19.75 8.27 -8.12
N ASN A 131 19.49 8.95 -9.23
CA ASN A 131 19.64 8.49 -10.62
C ASN A 131 18.56 7.51 -11.14
N GLN A 132 17.43 7.39 -10.50
CA GLN A 132 16.27 6.71 -11.08
C GLN A 132 15.24 7.72 -11.60
N GLU A 133 14.49 7.32 -12.61
CA GLU A 133 13.34 8.07 -13.10
C GLU A 133 12.34 8.28 -11.96
N SER A 134 11.82 9.50 -11.80
CA SER A 134 10.85 9.81 -10.75
C SER A 134 9.50 9.13 -11.00
N GLU A 135 8.78 8.79 -9.92
CA GLU A 135 7.42 8.25 -10.04
C GLU A 135 6.52 9.21 -10.81
N SER A 136 6.67 10.50 -10.55
CA SER A 136 5.88 11.56 -11.18
C SER A 136 6.10 11.63 -12.70
N SER A 137 7.32 11.45 -13.20
CA SER A 137 7.59 11.43 -14.65
C SER A 137 7.02 10.17 -15.32
N VAL A 138 7.10 9.00 -14.66
CA VAL A 138 6.48 7.76 -15.14
C VAL A 138 4.95 7.92 -15.23
N TYR A 139 4.32 8.50 -14.22
CA TYR A 139 2.87 8.68 -14.20
C TYR A 139 2.39 9.72 -15.22
N ALA A 140 3.17 10.78 -15.43
CA ALA A 140 2.89 11.76 -16.47
C ALA A 140 2.87 11.12 -17.86
N ARG A 141 3.85 10.28 -18.18
CA ARG A 141 3.90 9.51 -19.42
C ARG A 141 2.68 8.63 -19.61
N GLU A 142 2.25 7.91 -18.56
CA GLU A 142 1.06 7.09 -18.61
C GLU A 142 -0.24 7.91 -18.80
N LEU A 143 -0.38 9.04 -18.12
CA LEU A 143 -1.53 9.93 -18.32
C LEU A 143 -1.60 10.47 -19.74
N ILE A 144 -0.48 10.85 -20.34
CA ILE A 144 -0.40 11.30 -21.74
C ILE A 144 -0.83 10.14 -22.66
N SER A 145 -0.36 8.92 -22.44
CA SER A 145 -0.76 7.75 -23.23
C SER A 145 -2.26 7.47 -23.17
N LEU A 146 -2.90 7.80 -22.04
CA LEU A 146 -4.35 7.69 -21.83
C LEU A 146 -5.14 8.90 -22.40
N GLY A 147 -4.47 9.86 -23.03
CA GLY A 147 -5.09 10.99 -23.72
C GLY A 147 -5.28 12.24 -22.85
N VAL A 148 -4.54 12.38 -21.76
CA VAL A 148 -4.44 13.62 -21.00
C VAL A 148 -3.51 14.58 -21.74
N ASN A 149 -3.89 15.87 -21.84
CA ASN A 149 -3.03 16.87 -22.45
C ASN A 149 -1.81 17.14 -21.58
N SER A 150 -0.60 17.08 -22.17
CA SER A 150 0.64 17.32 -21.46
C SER A 150 0.73 18.71 -20.81
N GLU A 151 0.07 19.72 -21.39
CA GLU A 151 0.00 21.07 -20.83
C GLU A 151 -0.77 21.15 -19.51
N ASP A 152 -1.63 20.15 -19.24
CA ASP A 152 -2.43 20.09 -18.02
C ASP A 152 -1.75 19.28 -16.90
N ILE A 153 -0.60 18.69 -17.18
CA ILE A 153 0.16 17.89 -16.20
C ILE A 153 1.26 18.77 -15.60
N ILE A 154 1.29 18.80 -14.26
CA ILE A 154 2.31 19.49 -13.48
C ILE A 154 2.99 18.44 -12.60
N VAL A 155 4.29 18.27 -12.82
CA VAL A 155 5.11 17.29 -12.12
C VAL A 155 5.86 17.98 -10.99
N GLU A 156 5.76 17.46 -9.79
CA GLU A 156 6.53 17.85 -8.62
C GLU A 156 7.64 16.81 -8.42
N GLU A 157 8.90 17.24 -8.45
CA GLU A 157 10.09 16.41 -8.26
C GLU A 157 10.67 16.56 -6.84
#